data_ba71a4afd758060541de81d023342c45
#
_entry.id   ba71a4afd758060541de81d023342c45
#
_cell.length_a   1.000
_cell.length_b   1.000
_cell.length_c   1.000
_cell.angle_alpha   90.00
_cell.angle_beta   90.00
_cell.angle_gamma   90.00
#
_symmetry.space_group_name_H-M   'P 1'
#
loop_
_entity.id
_entity.type
_entity.pdbx_description
1 polymer ?
#
loop_
_entity_poly.entity_id
_entity_poly.type
_entity_poly.pdbx_seq_one_letter_code
_entity_poly.pdbx_strand_id
1 'polypeptide(L)'
;MKKIILLLIMALSSSAFSQNIRFEGTVKDSTGVGLDMANIMAINQQTKAMDAYAITNEAGKFILSLKANTAYTIKASYIGFQSFEKTVTTTTSNMNFPITLREGTVL
;
A
#
# COMPACT_ATOMS: atom_id res chain seq x y z
N MET A 1 -7.57 -9.55 45.46
CA MET A 1 -8.69 -9.10 44.60
C MET A 1 -8.32 -7.92 43.72
N LYS A 2 -7.72 -6.86 44.27
CA LYS A 2 -7.34 -5.70 43.46
C LYS A 2 -6.31 -6.02 42.40
N LYS A 3 -5.41 -6.99 42.62
CA LYS A 3 -4.37 -7.38 41.69
C LYS A 3 -4.91 -8.06 40.42
N ILE A 4 -6.01 -8.79 40.53
CA ILE A 4 -6.63 -9.49 39.40
C ILE A 4 -7.27 -8.52 38.44
N ILE A 5 -7.88 -7.43 38.94
CA ILE A 5 -8.50 -6.39 38.12
C ILE A 5 -7.43 -5.64 37.32
N LEU A 6 -6.28 -5.38 37.91
CA LEU A 6 -5.16 -4.69 37.25
C LEU A 6 -4.61 -5.52 36.10
N LEU A 7 -4.47 -6.82 36.28
CA LEU A 7 -4.01 -7.72 35.23
C LEU A 7 -4.99 -7.80 34.06
N LEU A 8 -6.29 -7.74 34.36
CA LEU A 8 -7.32 -7.76 33.33
C LEU A 8 -7.27 -6.49 32.44
N ILE A 9 -7.04 -5.34 33.06
CA ILE A 9 -6.91 -4.07 32.31
C ILE A 9 -5.67 -4.09 31.43
N MET A 10 -4.58 -4.64 31.88
CA MET A 10 -3.35 -4.75 31.05
C MET A 10 -3.54 -5.70 29.88
N ALA A 11 -4.27 -6.78 30.03
CA ALA A 11 -4.57 -7.70 28.95
C ALA A 11 -5.45 -7.06 27.88
N LEU A 12 -6.38 -6.18 28.27
CA LEU A 12 -7.23 -5.46 27.33
C LEU A 12 -6.46 -4.40 26.54
N SER A 13 -5.46 -3.75 27.15
CA SER A 13 -4.66 -2.74 26.46
C SER A 13 -3.73 -3.32 25.41
N SER A 14 -3.36 -4.60 25.50
CA SER A 14 -2.49 -5.24 24.51
C SER A 14 -3.22 -5.70 23.25
N SER A 15 -4.55 -5.64 23.22
CA SER A 15 -5.33 -6.06 22.05
C SER A 15 -5.53 -4.95 21.00
N ALA A 16 -5.03 -3.74 21.25
CA ALA A 16 -5.22 -2.59 20.38
C ALA A 16 -4.15 -2.46 19.29
N PHE A 17 -3.60 -3.58 18.80
CA PHE A 17 -2.48 -3.52 17.85
C PHE A 17 -2.84 -3.67 16.41
N SER A 18 -2.20 -2.82 15.66
CA SER A 18 -1.88 -2.82 14.23
C SER A 18 -2.77 -3.70 13.37
N GLN A 19 -3.85 -3.13 12.91
CA GLN A 19 -4.59 -3.72 11.81
C GLN A 19 -3.82 -3.47 10.53
N ASN A 20 -3.70 -4.51 9.72
CA ASN A 20 -3.29 -4.37 8.34
C ASN A 20 -4.53 -4.34 7.46
N ILE A 21 -4.47 -3.51 6.44
CA ILE A 21 -5.52 -3.43 5.43
C ILE A 21 -5.01 -4.01 4.13
N ARG A 22 -5.93 -4.42 3.27
CA ARG A 22 -5.62 -4.76 1.89
C ARG A 22 -5.70 -3.49 1.06
N PHE A 23 -4.57 -3.15 0.45
CA PHE A 23 -4.45 -2.03 -0.47
C PHE A 23 -4.22 -2.63 -1.85
N GLU A 24 -5.23 -2.55 -2.71
CA GLU A 24 -5.17 -3.19 -4.01
C GLU A 24 -5.54 -2.22 -5.11
N GLY A 25 -5.18 -2.56 -6.32
CA GLY A 25 -5.52 -1.75 -7.46
C GLY A 25 -5.09 -2.39 -8.76
N THR A 26 -5.21 -1.62 -9.81
CA THR A 26 -4.82 -2.03 -11.15
C THR A 26 -3.94 -0.94 -11.74
N VAL A 27 -2.82 -1.35 -12.33
CA VAL A 27 -1.93 -0.43 -13.06
C VAL A 27 -2.24 -0.58 -14.54
N LYS A 28 -2.59 0.53 -15.18
CA LYS A 28 -2.94 0.59 -16.60
C LYS A 28 -2.15 1.65 -17.31
N ASP A 29 -2.00 1.50 -18.62
CA ASP A 29 -1.49 2.57 -19.45
C ASP A 29 -2.58 3.59 -19.78
N SER A 30 -2.25 4.64 -20.54
CA SER A 30 -3.19 5.69 -20.88
C SER A 30 -4.34 5.22 -21.79
N THR A 31 -4.21 4.06 -22.42
CA THR A 31 -5.27 3.47 -23.24
C THR A 31 -6.16 2.51 -22.46
N GLY A 32 -5.88 2.29 -21.18
CA GLY A 32 -6.69 1.42 -20.32
C GLY A 32 -6.25 -0.03 -20.28
N VAL A 33 -5.11 -0.36 -20.86
CA VAL A 33 -4.58 -1.73 -20.88
C VAL A 33 -3.79 -1.98 -19.57
N GLY A 34 -4.08 -3.10 -18.91
CA GLY A 34 -3.35 -3.51 -17.71
C GLY A 34 -1.90 -3.83 -18.00
N LEU A 35 -1.01 -3.38 -17.13
CA LEU A 35 0.44 -3.56 -17.29
C LEU A 35 0.92 -4.73 -16.42
N ASP A 36 1.39 -5.79 -17.08
CA ASP A 36 1.96 -6.95 -16.43
C ASP A 36 3.40 -6.66 -16.01
N MET A 37 3.80 -7.11 -14.82
CA MET A 37 5.15 -6.95 -14.29
C MET A 37 5.55 -5.52 -13.92
N ALA A 38 4.57 -4.67 -13.61
CA ALA A 38 4.85 -3.36 -13.04
C ALA A 38 5.21 -3.49 -11.55
N ASN A 39 6.10 -2.64 -11.08
CA ASN A 39 6.56 -2.64 -9.70
C ASN A 39 5.77 -1.63 -8.88
N ILE A 40 5.26 -2.06 -7.73
CA ILE A 40 4.55 -1.20 -6.79
C ILE A 40 5.25 -1.24 -5.44
N MET A 41 5.55 -0.08 -4.89
CA MET A 41 6.19 0.04 -3.58
C MET A 41 5.39 0.96 -2.69
N ALA A 42 5.31 0.61 -1.40
CA ALA A 42 4.74 1.47 -0.38
C ALA A 42 5.83 1.87 0.60
N ILE A 43 6.17 3.15 0.62
CA ILE A 43 7.18 3.70 1.51
C ILE A 43 6.47 4.40 2.67
N ASN A 44 6.72 3.94 3.88
CA ASN A 44 6.17 4.56 5.08
C ASN A 44 6.79 5.95 5.22
N GLN A 45 5.96 6.99 5.27
CA GLN A 45 6.45 8.36 5.33
C GLN A 45 7.14 8.69 6.65
N GLN A 46 6.75 8.03 7.72
CA GLN A 46 7.30 8.28 9.03
C GLN A 46 8.65 7.59 9.22
N THR A 47 8.77 6.33 8.84
CA THR A 47 9.99 5.54 9.01
C THR A 47 10.93 5.60 7.81
N LYS A 48 10.41 6.00 6.64
CA LYS A 48 11.10 5.98 5.35
C LYS A 48 11.45 4.58 4.87
N ALA A 49 10.92 3.55 5.50
CA ALA A 49 11.13 2.17 5.12
C ALA A 49 10.10 1.72 4.10
N MET A 50 10.50 0.80 3.23
CA MET A 50 9.58 0.13 2.32
C MET A 50 8.83 -0.95 3.08
N ASP A 51 7.57 -0.67 3.40
CA ASP A 51 6.74 -1.60 4.17
C ASP A 51 6.12 -2.70 3.32
N ALA A 52 5.93 -2.47 2.03
CA ALA A 52 5.33 -3.44 1.14
C ALA A 52 5.79 -3.25 -0.30
N TYR A 53 5.76 -4.35 -1.05
CA TYR A 53 6.18 -4.40 -2.44
C TYR A 53 5.33 -5.43 -3.18
N ALA A 54 4.95 -5.14 -4.41
CA ALA A 54 4.22 -6.06 -5.25
C ALA A 54 4.60 -5.89 -6.72
N ILE A 55 4.37 -6.94 -7.49
CA ILE A 55 4.50 -6.94 -8.94
C ILE A 55 3.12 -7.27 -9.51
N THR A 56 2.67 -6.49 -10.50
CA THR A 56 1.35 -6.71 -11.09
C THR A 56 1.31 -8.02 -11.88
N ASN A 57 0.09 -8.59 -11.95
CA ASN A 57 -0.17 -9.76 -12.77
C ASN A 57 -0.53 -9.35 -14.22
N GLU A 58 -0.94 -10.31 -15.03
CA GLU A 58 -1.28 -10.09 -16.44
C GLU A 58 -2.39 -9.06 -16.66
N ALA A 59 -3.31 -8.95 -15.69
CA ALA A 59 -4.39 -7.95 -15.75
C ALA A 59 -3.95 -6.59 -15.20
N GLY A 60 -2.71 -6.46 -14.73
CA GLY A 60 -2.21 -5.25 -14.11
C GLY A 60 -2.58 -5.12 -12.64
N LYS A 61 -3.10 -6.16 -12.01
CA LYS A 61 -3.55 -6.11 -10.61
C LYS A 61 -2.41 -6.31 -9.64
N PHE A 62 -2.49 -5.59 -8.52
CA PHE A 62 -1.55 -5.73 -7.40
C PHE A 62 -2.30 -5.71 -6.08
N ILE A 63 -1.69 -6.32 -5.06
CA ILE A 63 -2.19 -6.33 -3.69
C ILE A 63 -1.02 -6.05 -2.76
N LEU A 64 -1.20 -5.06 -1.87
CA LEU A 64 -0.26 -4.74 -0.81
C LEU A 64 -0.95 -4.92 0.54
N SER A 65 -0.22 -5.39 1.54
CA SER A 65 -0.68 -5.40 2.92
C SER A 65 -0.04 -4.21 3.63
N LEU A 66 -0.84 -3.24 4.03
CA LEU A 66 -0.37 -2.00 4.65
C LEU A 66 -0.96 -1.82 6.04
N LYS A 67 -0.25 -1.09 6.88
CA LYS A 67 -0.76 -0.73 8.20
C LYS A 67 -1.91 0.26 8.06
N ALA A 68 -2.91 0.12 8.93
CA ALA A 68 -4.03 1.06 8.99
C ALA A 68 -3.57 2.44 9.52
N ASN A 69 -4.27 3.48 9.14
CA ASN A 69 -4.08 4.84 9.64
C ASN A 69 -2.62 5.32 9.51
N THR A 70 -2.00 5.02 8.39
CA THR A 70 -0.58 5.30 8.16
C THR A 70 -0.42 6.02 6.82
N ALA A 71 0.44 7.03 6.79
CA ALA A 71 0.76 7.75 5.57
C ALA A 71 1.86 7.03 4.79
N TYR A 72 1.60 6.76 3.52
CA TYR A 72 2.52 6.09 2.62
C TYR A 72 2.75 6.89 1.35
N THR A 73 3.95 6.78 0.80
CA THR A 73 4.21 7.17 -0.58
C THR A 73 4.11 5.91 -1.43
N ILE A 74 3.15 5.89 -2.34
CA ILE A 74 2.96 4.78 -3.27
C ILE A 74 3.72 5.10 -4.55
N LYS A 75 4.65 4.25 -4.91
CA LYS A 75 5.45 4.39 -6.13
C LYS A 75 5.15 3.24 -7.08
N ALA A 76 4.91 3.57 -8.33
CA ALA A 76 4.71 2.58 -9.38
C ALA A 76 5.69 2.85 -10.51
N SER A 77 6.28 1.80 -11.05
CA SER A 77 7.22 1.90 -12.16
C SER A 77 7.05 0.75 -13.13
N TYR A 78 7.30 1.04 -14.39
CA TYR A 78 7.26 0.06 -15.46
C TYR A 78 8.24 0.50 -16.55
N ILE A 79 8.92 -0.46 -17.15
CA ILE A 79 9.94 -0.15 -18.14
C ILE A 79 9.34 0.61 -19.33
N GLY A 80 9.95 1.73 -19.70
CA GLY A 80 9.45 2.57 -20.79
C GLY A 80 8.36 3.56 -20.41
N PHE A 81 7.99 3.62 -19.12
CA PHE A 81 6.94 4.52 -18.63
C PHE A 81 7.49 5.49 -17.60
N GLN A 82 6.82 6.63 -17.45
CA GLN A 82 7.13 7.58 -16.40
C GLN A 82 6.74 6.99 -15.04
N SER A 83 7.60 7.18 -14.04
CA SER A 83 7.30 6.74 -12.69
C SER A 83 6.14 7.51 -12.11
N PHE A 84 5.30 6.79 -11.38
CA PHE A 84 4.16 7.36 -10.65
C PHE A 84 4.51 7.42 -9.16
N GLU A 85 4.12 8.51 -8.51
CA GLU A 85 4.32 8.67 -7.08
C GLU A 85 3.18 9.48 -6.50
N LYS A 86 2.57 8.96 -5.44
CA LYS A 86 1.48 9.66 -4.76
C LYS A 86 1.47 9.30 -3.28
N THR A 87 1.21 10.30 -2.45
CA THR A 87 1.02 10.10 -1.02
C THR A 87 -0.42 9.73 -0.73
N VAL A 88 -0.61 8.68 0.05
CA VAL A 88 -1.93 8.26 0.51
C VAL A 88 -1.87 7.98 2.01
N THR A 89 -3.00 8.15 2.69
CA THR A 89 -3.15 7.76 4.09
C THR A 89 -4.16 6.64 4.16
N THR A 90 -3.75 5.51 4.71
CA THR A 90 -4.63 4.36 4.87
C THR A 90 -5.65 4.61 5.98
N THR A 91 -6.74 3.89 5.91
CA THR A 91 -7.80 3.89 6.93
C THR A 91 -7.85 2.53 7.60
N THR A 92 -8.91 2.23 8.32
CA THR A 92 -9.13 0.89 8.90
C THR A 92 -9.81 -0.05 7.91
N SER A 93 -10.16 0.44 6.72
CA SER A 93 -10.85 -0.34 5.69
C SER A 93 -9.91 -0.65 4.54
N ASN A 94 -10.19 -1.74 3.83
CA ASN A 94 -9.49 -2.06 2.59
C ASN A 94 -9.66 -0.94 1.56
N MET A 95 -8.65 -0.71 0.75
CA MET A 95 -8.62 0.39 -0.22
C MET A 95 -8.40 -0.15 -1.62
N ASN A 96 -9.05 0.51 -2.58
CA ASN A 96 -8.81 0.28 -3.99
C ASN A 96 -8.17 1.53 -4.59
N PHE A 97 -7.01 1.36 -5.21
CA PHE A 97 -6.19 2.47 -5.68
C PHE A 97 -5.77 2.23 -7.13
N PRO A 98 -6.54 2.71 -8.11
CA PRO A 98 -6.18 2.58 -9.52
C PRO A 98 -5.02 3.51 -9.88
N ILE A 99 -4.10 3.01 -10.69
CA ILE A 99 -2.92 3.75 -11.14
C ILE A 99 -2.89 3.74 -12.66
N THR A 100 -2.68 4.91 -13.26
CA THR A 100 -2.45 5.04 -14.69
C THR A 100 -1.03 5.54 -14.91
N LEU A 101 -0.24 4.78 -15.67
CA LEU A 101 1.11 5.18 -16.05
C LEU A 101 1.11 5.75 -17.45
N ARG A 102 1.95 6.74 -17.67
CA ARG A 102 2.14 7.38 -19.00
C ARG A 102 3.47 6.93 -19.58
N GLU A 103 3.50 6.76 -20.87
CA GLU A 103 4.74 6.44 -21.57
C GLU A 103 5.80 7.49 -21.27
N GLY A 104 7.02 7.00 -21.01
CA GLY A 104 8.15 7.86 -20.78
C GLY A 104 8.61 8.54 -22.05
N THR A 105 9.13 9.77 -21.90
CA THR A 105 9.77 10.44 -22.99
C THR A 105 11.19 9.91 -23.11
N VAL A 106 11.52 9.35 -24.25
CA VAL A 106 12.88 8.91 -24.52
C VAL A 106 13.65 10.10 -25.08
N LEU A 107 14.61 10.54 -24.32
CA LEU A 107 15.51 11.62 -24.76
C LEU A 107 16.86 11.06 -25.09
#